data_cc9b6b773688abc279e186e4d537e6af
#
_entry.id   cc9b6b773688abc279e186e4d537e6af
#
_cell.length_a   1.000
_cell.length_b   1.000
_cell.length_c   1.000
_cell.angle_alpha   90.00
_cell.angle_beta   90.00
_cell.angle_gamma   90.00
#
_symmetry.space_group_name_H-M   'P 1'
#
loop_
_entity.id
_entity.type
_entity.pdbx_description
1 polymer ?
#
loop_
_entity_poly.entity_id
_entity_poly.type
_entity_poly.pdbx_seq_one_letter_code
_entity_poly.pdbx_strand_id
1 'polypeptide(L)'
;MRLTDLSVAKKLMVAFSLLGLVIIVAGAVAIFESERIEQASGISDKTVLQAKSVNAVLADAAKIQAAMRGLLVTGSSKYGKDFEALSADFDGALQTALRNAAGEENLVAGVKDIGAVVDAWRAGAAARQLKLMRHPDTVNEARAIEVTGAGEELTSELEKAGAAVTAILDANSAMASAEKSDALTTTSTTVIFSAVVTLAASIGFFFWLSRSIGAPIRSITGTMNQLAGGDMTIEIPFAGRRDEVGNMARAVEVFAQNMRRNQELQAEAARDQAARERRAGEVSQLAQRFDHDIEAILRA
;
A
#
# COMPACT_ATOMS: atom_id res chain seq x y z
N MET A 1 27.24 21.97 14.57
CA MET A 1 27.21 22.14 13.11
C MET A 1 25.79 22.56 12.75
N ARG A 2 25.57 23.75 12.21
CA ARG A 2 24.21 24.21 11.88
C ARG A 2 23.84 23.60 10.52
N LEU A 3 22.61 23.10 10.38
CA LEU A 3 22.09 22.55 9.11
C LEU A 3 22.20 23.55 7.94
N THR A 4 22.26 24.84 8.25
CA THR A 4 22.47 25.94 7.30
C THR A 4 23.86 25.91 6.66
N ASP A 5 24.86 25.34 7.32
CA ASP A 5 26.27 25.35 6.88
C ASP A 5 26.64 24.11 6.03
N LEU A 6 25.70 23.18 5.85
CA LEU A 6 25.88 22.05 4.96
C LEU A 6 25.90 22.52 3.50
N SER A 7 26.73 21.89 2.67
CA SER A 7 26.70 22.11 1.23
C SER A 7 25.32 21.79 0.62
N VAL A 8 24.98 22.43 -0.48
CA VAL A 8 23.73 22.21 -1.20
C VAL A 8 23.58 20.73 -1.56
N ALA A 9 24.66 20.09 -2.03
CA ALA A 9 24.69 18.67 -2.36
C ALA A 9 24.36 17.79 -1.12
N LYS A 10 24.93 18.11 0.05
CA LYS A 10 24.64 17.36 1.28
C LYS A 10 23.21 17.58 1.76
N LYS A 11 22.65 18.78 1.63
CA LYS A 11 21.24 19.05 1.95
C LYS A 11 20.30 18.22 1.08
N LEU A 12 20.56 18.15 -0.23
CA LEU A 12 19.80 17.33 -1.16
C LEU A 12 19.95 15.85 -0.82
N MET A 13 21.18 15.37 -0.58
CA MET A 13 21.43 13.98 -0.21
C MET A 13 20.66 13.60 1.06
N VAL A 14 20.69 14.40 2.11
CA VAL A 14 19.94 14.12 3.36
C VAL A 14 18.42 14.08 3.09
N ALA A 15 17.89 15.07 2.35
CA ALA A 15 16.47 15.12 2.05
C ALA A 15 16.01 13.87 1.26
N PHE A 16 16.71 13.54 0.18
CA PHE A 16 16.36 12.37 -0.66
C PHE A 16 16.61 11.03 0.04
N SER A 17 17.67 10.92 0.86
CA SER A 17 17.92 9.70 1.63
C SER A 17 16.85 9.46 2.69
N LEU A 18 16.42 10.50 3.40
CA LEU A 18 15.32 10.38 4.37
C LEU A 18 13.99 10.06 3.69
N LEU A 19 13.68 10.71 2.56
CA LEU A 19 12.48 10.42 1.80
C LEU A 19 12.51 8.98 1.27
N GLY A 20 13.65 8.55 0.71
CA GLY A 20 13.86 7.18 0.26
C GLY A 20 13.69 6.16 1.39
N LEU A 21 14.20 6.45 2.58
CA LEU A 21 14.02 5.60 3.76
C LEU A 21 12.54 5.47 4.14
N VAL A 22 11.80 6.57 4.15
CA VAL A 22 10.35 6.55 4.43
C VAL A 22 9.60 5.69 3.43
N ILE A 23 9.93 5.81 2.14
CA ILE A 23 9.31 5.01 1.07
C ILE A 23 9.66 3.53 1.22
N ILE A 24 10.91 3.20 1.54
CA ILE A 24 11.35 1.81 1.74
C ILE A 24 10.61 1.19 2.93
N VAL A 25 10.51 1.91 4.05
CA VAL A 25 9.77 1.44 5.24
C VAL A 25 8.30 1.25 4.91
N ALA A 26 7.66 2.20 4.23
CA ALA A 26 6.26 2.09 3.81
C ALA A 26 6.05 0.87 2.87
N GLY A 27 6.97 0.64 1.93
CA GLY A 27 6.94 -0.52 1.04
C GLY A 27 7.10 -1.85 1.78
N ALA A 28 8.03 -1.93 2.74
CA ALA A 28 8.22 -3.12 3.57
C ALA A 28 6.98 -3.45 4.41
N VAL A 29 6.34 -2.43 5.00
CA VAL A 29 5.08 -2.59 5.73
C VAL A 29 3.97 -3.08 4.81
N ALA A 30 3.84 -2.54 3.59
CA ALA A 30 2.82 -2.96 2.63
C ALA A 30 3.00 -4.43 2.21
N ILE A 31 4.24 -4.90 2.03
CA ILE A 31 4.54 -6.32 1.72
C ILE A 31 4.11 -7.22 2.89
N PHE A 32 4.49 -6.85 4.11
CA PHE A 32 4.13 -7.62 5.31
C PHE A 32 2.62 -7.73 5.51
N GLU A 33 1.88 -6.64 5.30
CA GLU A 33 0.42 -6.64 5.38
C GLU A 33 -0.23 -7.44 4.24
N SER A 34 0.37 -7.48 3.05
CA SER A 34 -0.11 -8.31 1.94
C SER A 34 -0.04 -9.80 2.27
N GLU A 35 1.02 -10.26 2.93
CA GLU A 35 1.16 -11.65 3.39
C GLU A 35 0.08 -12.01 4.42
N ARG A 36 -0.28 -11.09 5.31
CA ARG A 36 -1.38 -11.31 6.29
C ARG A 36 -2.73 -11.48 5.61
N ILE A 37 -3.04 -10.69 4.57
CA ILE A 37 -4.27 -10.83 3.79
C ILE A 37 -4.31 -12.18 3.08
N GLU A 38 -3.20 -12.61 2.50
CA GLU A 38 -3.09 -13.91 1.81
C GLU A 38 -3.34 -15.07 2.78
N GLN A 39 -2.75 -15.03 3.97
CA GLN A 39 -2.99 -16.03 5.01
C GLN A 39 -4.47 -16.07 5.46
N ALA A 40 -5.07 -14.91 5.76
CA ALA A 40 -6.47 -14.81 6.15
C ALA A 40 -7.42 -15.29 5.02
N SER A 41 -7.08 -15.02 3.75
CA SER A 41 -7.81 -15.51 2.60
C SER A 41 -7.73 -17.03 2.47
N GLY A 42 -6.54 -17.62 2.67
CA GLY A 42 -6.33 -19.06 2.66
C GLY A 42 -7.17 -19.80 3.72
N ILE A 43 -7.30 -19.23 4.93
CA ILE A 43 -8.17 -19.78 5.98
C ILE A 43 -9.64 -19.76 5.53
N SER A 44 -10.10 -18.66 4.95
CA SER A 44 -11.46 -18.52 4.43
C SER A 44 -11.75 -19.52 3.32
N ASP A 45 -10.84 -19.72 2.38
CA ASP A 45 -11.00 -20.66 1.27
C ASP A 45 -11.05 -22.12 1.76
N LYS A 46 -10.22 -22.46 2.76
CA LYS A 46 -10.24 -23.78 3.42
C LYS A 46 -11.61 -24.05 4.03
N THR A 47 -12.17 -23.09 4.78
CA THR A 47 -13.48 -23.24 5.42
C THR A 47 -14.60 -23.45 4.40
N VAL A 48 -14.59 -22.72 3.29
CA VAL A 48 -15.55 -22.92 2.19
C VAL A 48 -15.43 -24.33 1.58
N LEU A 49 -14.20 -24.82 1.39
CA LEU A 49 -13.96 -26.15 0.85
C LEU A 49 -14.44 -27.26 1.81
N GLN A 50 -14.24 -27.05 3.12
CA GLN A 50 -14.75 -27.93 4.16
C GLN A 50 -16.27 -28.00 4.13
N ALA A 51 -16.96 -26.86 4.14
CA ALA A 51 -18.41 -26.78 4.06
C ALA A 51 -18.95 -27.47 2.81
N LYS A 52 -18.33 -27.22 1.65
CA LYS A 52 -18.73 -27.89 0.39
C LYS A 52 -18.60 -29.39 0.46
N SER A 53 -17.51 -29.92 1.03
CA SER A 53 -17.30 -31.37 1.13
C SER A 53 -18.24 -32.04 2.12
N VAL A 54 -18.57 -31.40 3.24
CA VAL A 54 -19.57 -31.92 4.20
C VAL A 54 -20.98 -31.93 3.58
N ASN A 55 -21.36 -30.85 2.89
CA ASN A 55 -22.65 -30.80 2.21
C ASN A 55 -22.77 -31.90 1.12
N ALA A 56 -21.69 -32.25 0.45
CA ALA A 56 -21.68 -33.37 -0.49
C ALA A 56 -21.95 -34.70 0.22
N VAL A 57 -21.34 -34.95 1.39
CA VAL A 57 -21.61 -36.15 2.20
C VAL A 57 -23.06 -36.24 2.60
N LEU A 58 -23.66 -35.15 3.11
CA LEU A 58 -25.07 -35.15 3.49
C LEU A 58 -26.01 -35.34 2.31
N ALA A 59 -25.69 -34.72 1.17
CA ALA A 59 -26.46 -34.91 -0.06
C ALA A 59 -26.41 -36.36 -0.59
N ASP A 60 -25.23 -37.00 -0.53
CA ASP A 60 -25.09 -38.39 -0.97
C ASP A 60 -25.77 -39.35 -0.02
N ALA A 61 -25.75 -39.10 1.31
CA ALA A 61 -26.56 -39.85 2.26
C ALA A 61 -28.06 -39.80 1.95
N ALA A 62 -28.58 -38.62 1.60
CA ALA A 62 -29.98 -38.49 1.18
C ALA A 62 -30.30 -39.24 -0.14
N LYS A 63 -29.35 -39.26 -1.10
CA LYS A 63 -29.52 -40.01 -2.35
C LYS A 63 -29.54 -41.51 -2.12
N ILE A 64 -28.69 -42.04 -1.23
CA ILE A 64 -28.71 -43.45 -0.85
C ILE A 64 -30.08 -43.86 -0.28
N GLN A 65 -30.61 -43.05 0.65
CA GLN A 65 -31.90 -43.26 1.23
C GLN A 65 -33.03 -43.20 0.19
N ALA A 66 -32.96 -42.23 -0.74
CA ALA A 66 -33.93 -42.12 -1.83
C ALA A 66 -33.88 -43.37 -2.77
N ALA A 67 -32.70 -43.89 -3.07
CA ALA A 67 -32.54 -45.10 -3.86
C ALA A 67 -33.16 -46.35 -3.14
N MET A 68 -32.95 -46.47 -1.82
CA MET A 68 -33.59 -47.54 -1.03
C MET A 68 -35.10 -47.42 -1.05
N ARG A 69 -35.66 -46.24 -0.84
CA ARG A 69 -37.12 -46.00 -0.95
C ARG A 69 -37.65 -46.30 -2.33
N GLY A 70 -36.90 -45.92 -3.40
CA GLY A 70 -37.24 -46.27 -4.78
C GLY A 70 -37.31 -47.79 -5.01
N LEU A 71 -36.37 -48.56 -4.44
CA LEU A 71 -36.38 -50.01 -4.48
C LEU A 71 -37.60 -50.59 -3.74
N LEU A 72 -37.87 -50.14 -2.53
CA LEU A 72 -38.99 -50.62 -1.70
C LEU A 72 -40.35 -50.37 -2.37
N VAL A 73 -40.52 -49.22 -3.03
CA VAL A 73 -41.77 -48.84 -3.69
C VAL A 73 -41.96 -49.58 -4.98
N THR A 74 -40.95 -49.64 -5.83
CA THR A 74 -41.09 -50.15 -7.22
C THR A 74 -40.68 -51.56 -7.40
N GLY A 75 -39.86 -52.17 -6.55
CA GLY A 75 -39.24 -53.49 -6.72
C GLY A 75 -38.22 -53.54 -7.85
N SER A 76 -37.87 -52.39 -8.48
CA SER A 76 -37.00 -52.35 -9.64
C SER A 76 -35.53 -52.54 -9.25
N SER A 77 -34.87 -53.54 -9.87
CA SER A 77 -33.43 -53.78 -9.65
C SER A 77 -32.52 -52.64 -10.00
N LYS A 78 -33.00 -51.66 -10.78
CA LYS A 78 -32.28 -50.42 -11.07
C LYS A 78 -31.92 -49.67 -9.78
N TYR A 79 -32.91 -49.50 -8.90
CA TYR A 79 -32.68 -48.79 -7.62
C TYR A 79 -31.74 -49.54 -6.67
N GLY A 80 -31.70 -50.90 -6.75
CA GLY A 80 -30.69 -51.65 -6.01
C GLY A 80 -29.26 -51.39 -6.50
N LYS A 81 -29.06 -51.27 -7.82
CA LYS A 81 -27.77 -50.88 -8.40
C LYS A 81 -27.43 -49.43 -8.09
N ASP A 82 -28.42 -48.56 -8.18
CA ASP A 82 -28.24 -47.13 -7.81
C ASP A 82 -27.84 -47.01 -6.33
N PHE A 83 -28.41 -47.78 -5.41
CA PHE A 83 -28.04 -47.82 -4.01
C PHE A 83 -26.56 -48.22 -3.81
N GLU A 84 -26.07 -49.25 -4.53
CA GLU A 84 -24.66 -49.68 -4.44
C GLU A 84 -23.72 -48.62 -4.99
N ALA A 85 -24.02 -47.98 -6.13
CA ALA A 85 -23.23 -46.93 -6.73
C ALA A 85 -23.17 -45.68 -5.83
N LEU A 86 -24.32 -45.21 -5.36
CA LEU A 86 -24.43 -44.06 -4.49
C LEU A 86 -23.78 -44.30 -3.11
N SER A 87 -23.76 -45.56 -2.62
CA SER A 87 -23.01 -45.92 -1.41
C SER A 87 -21.49 -45.72 -1.60
N ALA A 88 -20.97 -46.11 -2.80
CA ALA A 88 -19.56 -45.88 -3.11
C ALA A 88 -19.22 -44.37 -3.28
N ASP A 89 -20.13 -43.61 -3.90
CA ASP A 89 -20.01 -42.16 -4.02
C ASP A 89 -19.96 -41.48 -2.64
N PHE A 90 -20.86 -41.89 -1.73
CA PHE A 90 -20.86 -41.42 -0.32
C PHE A 90 -19.52 -41.72 0.37
N ASP A 91 -18.98 -42.92 0.25
CA ASP A 91 -17.71 -43.30 0.86
C ASP A 91 -16.56 -42.41 0.32
N GLY A 92 -16.57 -42.12 -0.99
CA GLY A 92 -15.64 -41.19 -1.64
C GLY A 92 -15.77 -39.73 -1.13
N ALA A 93 -17.01 -39.25 -0.99
CA ALA A 93 -17.31 -37.93 -0.44
C ALA A 93 -16.88 -37.82 1.03
N LEU A 94 -17.18 -38.86 1.84
CA LEU A 94 -16.76 -38.93 3.24
C LEU A 94 -15.26 -38.88 3.41
N GLN A 95 -14.50 -39.63 2.62
CA GLN A 95 -13.03 -39.57 2.64
C GLN A 95 -12.51 -38.18 2.22
N THR A 96 -13.18 -37.54 1.28
CA THR A 96 -12.81 -36.18 0.86
C THR A 96 -13.07 -35.17 1.97
N ALA A 97 -14.23 -35.26 2.62
CA ALA A 97 -14.56 -34.42 3.75
C ALA A 97 -13.57 -34.58 4.93
N LEU A 98 -13.19 -35.83 5.25
CA LEU A 98 -12.19 -36.14 6.26
C LEU A 98 -10.80 -35.56 5.92
N ARG A 99 -10.39 -35.64 4.65
CA ARG A 99 -9.13 -34.99 4.22
C ARG A 99 -9.19 -33.47 4.37
N ASN A 100 -10.29 -32.86 3.97
CA ASN A 100 -10.48 -31.40 4.09
C ASN A 100 -10.61 -30.95 5.55
N ALA A 101 -11.14 -31.80 6.45
CA ALA A 101 -11.24 -31.55 7.88
C ALA A 101 -9.91 -31.77 8.62
N ALA A 102 -8.87 -32.29 7.96
CA ALA A 102 -7.60 -32.64 8.63
C ALA A 102 -6.99 -31.45 9.36
N GLY A 103 -6.58 -31.68 10.61
CA GLY A 103 -6.06 -30.65 11.52
C GLY A 103 -7.13 -29.97 12.39
N GLU A 104 -8.41 -30.30 12.23
CA GLU A 104 -9.51 -29.78 13.03
C GLU A 104 -10.25 -30.94 13.71
N GLU A 105 -9.81 -31.32 14.92
CA GLU A 105 -10.27 -32.56 15.60
C GLU A 105 -11.80 -32.63 15.75
N ASN A 106 -12.43 -31.52 16.11
CA ASN A 106 -13.90 -31.46 16.28
C ASN A 106 -14.64 -31.68 14.94
N LEU A 107 -14.11 -31.10 13.84
CA LEU A 107 -14.70 -31.28 12.51
C LEU A 107 -14.51 -32.72 12.03
N VAL A 108 -13.32 -33.29 12.21
CA VAL A 108 -13.03 -34.68 11.90
C VAL A 108 -13.94 -35.64 12.67
N ALA A 109 -14.18 -35.38 13.95
CA ALA A 109 -15.09 -36.18 14.78
C ALA A 109 -16.52 -36.10 14.24
N GLY A 110 -17.03 -34.89 13.98
CA GLY A 110 -18.38 -34.70 13.46
C GLY A 110 -18.60 -35.34 12.09
N VAL A 111 -17.60 -35.25 11.18
CA VAL A 111 -17.66 -35.90 9.87
C VAL A 111 -17.66 -37.45 10.02
N LYS A 112 -16.89 -38.00 10.95
CA LYS A 112 -16.93 -39.43 11.29
C LYS A 112 -18.28 -39.87 11.86
N ASP A 113 -18.91 -39.01 12.67
CA ASP A 113 -20.24 -39.30 13.23
C ASP A 113 -21.28 -39.39 12.10
N ILE A 114 -21.27 -38.52 11.10
CA ILE A 114 -22.11 -38.63 9.90
C ILE A 114 -21.88 -39.99 9.19
N GLY A 115 -20.61 -40.34 9.00
CA GLY A 115 -20.26 -41.65 8.39
C GLY A 115 -20.82 -42.83 9.21
N ALA A 116 -20.62 -42.79 10.53
CA ALA A 116 -21.08 -43.87 11.44
C ALA A 116 -22.61 -44.04 11.42
N VAL A 117 -23.38 -42.95 11.34
CA VAL A 117 -24.84 -43.00 11.22
C VAL A 117 -25.27 -43.72 9.95
N VAL A 118 -24.67 -43.38 8.80
CA VAL A 118 -25.00 -44.00 7.51
C VAL A 118 -24.57 -45.46 7.52
N ASP A 119 -23.40 -45.79 8.06
CA ASP A 119 -22.89 -47.14 8.13
C ASP A 119 -23.75 -48.06 9.02
N ALA A 120 -24.19 -47.55 10.18
CA ALA A 120 -25.11 -48.29 11.05
C ALA A 120 -26.43 -48.59 10.35
N TRP A 121 -27.01 -47.64 9.64
CA TRP A 121 -28.21 -47.85 8.85
C TRP A 121 -27.98 -48.82 7.69
N ARG A 122 -26.88 -48.70 6.95
CA ARG A 122 -26.52 -49.61 5.85
C ARG A 122 -26.37 -51.04 6.33
N ALA A 123 -25.66 -51.27 7.44
CA ALA A 123 -25.44 -52.59 8.02
C ALA A 123 -26.68 -53.19 8.68
N GLY A 124 -27.55 -52.35 9.21
CA GLY A 124 -28.77 -52.75 9.89
C GLY A 124 -30.01 -52.86 8.99
N ALA A 125 -30.77 -51.77 8.91
CA ALA A 125 -32.06 -51.73 8.23
C ALA A 125 -31.92 -51.94 6.72
N ALA A 126 -30.99 -51.22 6.06
CA ALA A 126 -30.84 -51.32 4.59
C ALA A 126 -30.43 -52.72 4.14
N ALA A 127 -29.44 -53.35 4.79
CA ALA A 127 -29.01 -54.71 4.46
C ALA A 127 -30.16 -55.71 4.61
N ARG A 128 -30.99 -55.58 5.66
CA ARG A 128 -32.17 -56.45 5.85
C ARG A 128 -33.23 -56.21 4.80
N GLN A 129 -33.52 -54.95 4.46
CA GLN A 129 -34.45 -54.59 3.38
C GLN A 129 -33.99 -55.14 2.03
N LEU A 130 -32.69 -54.95 1.66
CA LEU A 130 -32.12 -55.49 0.43
C LEU A 130 -32.26 -57.01 0.34
N LYS A 131 -32.02 -57.77 1.45
CA LYS A 131 -32.19 -59.20 1.50
C LYS A 131 -33.62 -59.62 1.28
N LEU A 132 -34.59 -59.01 1.93
CA LEU A 132 -36.01 -59.29 1.84
C LEU A 132 -36.60 -58.93 0.47
N MET A 133 -36.11 -57.89 -0.19
CA MET A 133 -36.55 -57.48 -1.53
C MET A 133 -36.15 -58.49 -2.67
N ARG A 134 -35.29 -59.47 -2.38
CA ARG A 134 -34.91 -60.54 -3.37
C ARG A 134 -35.97 -61.58 -3.60
N HIS A 135 -36.92 -61.69 -2.68
CA HIS A 135 -37.96 -62.73 -2.75
C HIS A 135 -39.35 -62.09 -2.76
N PRO A 136 -40.22 -62.38 -3.71
CA PRO A 136 -41.53 -61.73 -3.81
C PRO A 136 -42.38 -61.89 -2.54
N ASP A 137 -42.25 -63.01 -1.84
CA ASP A 137 -43.06 -63.31 -0.63
C ASP A 137 -42.68 -62.47 0.58
N THR A 138 -41.46 -61.85 0.60
CA THR A 138 -40.94 -61.10 1.71
C THR A 138 -40.89 -59.59 1.45
N VAL A 139 -41.35 -59.10 0.30
CA VAL A 139 -41.36 -57.67 -0.06
C VAL A 139 -42.16 -56.85 0.94
N ASN A 140 -43.27 -57.31 1.47
CA ASN A 140 -44.06 -56.62 2.42
C ASN A 140 -43.36 -56.52 3.80
N GLU A 141 -42.52 -57.50 4.15
CA GLU A 141 -41.70 -57.44 5.33
C GLU A 141 -40.60 -56.34 5.21
N ALA A 142 -39.95 -56.25 4.01
CA ALA A 142 -39.01 -55.22 3.69
C ALA A 142 -39.63 -53.81 3.83
N ARG A 143 -40.83 -53.61 3.29
CA ARG A 143 -41.59 -52.37 3.38
C ARG A 143 -41.98 -52.05 4.85
N ALA A 144 -42.33 -53.06 5.66
CA ALA A 144 -42.66 -52.89 7.05
C ALA A 144 -41.51 -52.27 7.86
N ILE A 145 -40.24 -52.60 7.54
CA ILE A 145 -39.06 -51.98 8.18
C ILE A 145 -39.03 -50.48 7.94
N GLU A 146 -39.35 -50.01 6.72
CA GLU A 146 -39.41 -48.56 6.43
C GLU A 146 -40.60 -47.90 7.17
N VAL A 147 -41.78 -48.53 7.15
CA VAL A 147 -43.00 -48.01 7.85
C VAL A 147 -42.83 -47.97 9.36
N THR A 148 -42.02 -48.87 9.94
CA THR A 148 -41.71 -48.83 11.40
C THR A 148 -40.66 -47.82 11.77
N GLY A 149 -40.20 -46.95 10.86
CA GLY A 149 -39.42 -45.75 11.17
C GLY A 149 -37.91 -45.82 10.85
N ALA A 150 -37.44 -46.95 10.20
CA ALA A 150 -36.00 -47.06 9.96
C ALA A 150 -35.39 -45.94 9.05
N GLY A 151 -36.19 -45.45 8.10
CA GLY A 151 -35.80 -44.31 7.28
C GLY A 151 -35.93 -42.93 8.02
N GLU A 152 -36.92 -42.84 8.92
CA GLU A 152 -37.09 -41.64 9.76
C GLU A 152 -35.96 -41.50 10.79
N GLU A 153 -35.58 -42.63 11.41
CA GLU A 153 -34.44 -42.68 12.35
C GLU A 153 -33.14 -42.24 11.68
N LEU A 154 -32.84 -42.74 10.47
CA LEU A 154 -31.67 -42.28 9.71
C LEU A 154 -31.74 -40.80 9.45
N THR A 155 -32.87 -40.26 8.99
CA THR A 155 -33.02 -38.84 8.71
C THR A 155 -32.78 -37.99 9.97
N SER A 156 -33.38 -38.40 11.10
CA SER A 156 -33.25 -37.69 12.40
C SER A 156 -31.80 -37.70 12.91
N GLU A 157 -31.11 -38.83 12.82
CA GLU A 157 -29.70 -38.90 13.26
C GLU A 157 -28.76 -38.15 12.33
N LEU A 158 -29.01 -38.19 11.02
CA LEU A 158 -28.26 -37.38 10.05
C LEU A 158 -28.48 -35.88 10.25
N GLU A 159 -29.69 -35.44 10.53
CA GLU A 159 -30.01 -34.06 10.86
C GLU A 159 -29.25 -33.59 12.11
N LYS A 160 -29.21 -34.40 13.16
CA LYS A 160 -28.44 -34.08 14.39
C LYS A 160 -26.95 -33.99 14.14
N ALA A 161 -26.38 -35.05 13.47
CA ALA A 161 -24.94 -35.05 13.16
C ALA A 161 -24.57 -33.94 12.18
N GLY A 162 -25.39 -33.69 11.15
CA GLY A 162 -25.20 -32.59 10.21
C GLY A 162 -25.31 -31.22 10.84
N ALA A 163 -26.29 -31.01 11.72
CA ALA A 163 -26.40 -29.72 12.46
C ALA A 163 -25.20 -29.45 13.36
N ALA A 164 -24.68 -30.48 14.04
CA ALA A 164 -23.48 -30.35 14.85
C ALA A 164 -22.25 -29.93 14.03
N VAL A 165 -22.05 -30.55 12.86
CA VAL A 165 -20.97 -30.21 11.93
C VAL A 165 -21.16 -28.82 11.33
N THR A 166 -22.40 -28.49 10.94
CA THR A 166 -22.71 -27.16 10.40
C THR A 166 -22.42 -26.05 11.42
N ALA A 167 -22.75 -26.26 12.69
CA ALA A 167 -22.43 -25.30 13.76
C ALA A 167 -20.90 -25.06 13.90
N ILE A 168 -20.09 -26.12 13.75
CA ILE A 168 -18.63 -26.00 13.75
C ILE A 168 -18.16 -25.19 12.52
N LEU A 169 -18.68 -25.49 11.35
CA LEU A 169 -18.34 -24.80 10.10
C LEU A 169 -18.75 -23.33 10.12
N ASP A 170 -19.93 -23.02 10.68
CA ASP A 170 -20.43 -21.65 10.83
C ASP A 170 -19.53 -20.85 11.77
N ALA A 171 -19.13 -21.46 12.91
CA ALA A 171 -18.19 -20.84 13.84
C ALA A 171 -16.83 -20.56 13.19
N ASN A 172 -16.28 -21.55 12.46
CA ASN A 172 -15.02 -21.41 11.73
C ASN A 172 -15.12 -20.33 10.63
N SER A 173 -16.24 -20.30 9.91
CA SER A 173 -16.50 -19.30 8.85
C SER A 173 -16.60 -17.88 9.44
N ALA A 174 -17.27 -17.74 10.58
CA ALA A 174 -17.37 -16.46 11.27
C ALA A 174 -16.00 -15.95 11.75
N MET A 175 -15.18 -16.85 12.33
CA MET A 175 -13.80 -16.51 12.73
C MET A 175 -12.93 -16.12 11.53
N ALA A 176 -12.95 -16.92 10.45
CA ALA A 176 -12.19 -16.64 9.23
C ALA A 176 -12.61 -15.30 8.57
N SER A 177 -13.91 -15.02 8.58
CA SER A 177 -14.44 -13.76 8.05
C SER A 177 -14.05 -12.55 8.90
N ALA A 178 -14.06 -12.69 10.22
CA ALA A 178 -13.63 -11.65 11.15
C ALA A 178 -12.13 -11.36 11.00
N GLU A 179 -11.30 -12.41 10.94
CA GLU A 179 -9.83 -12.27 10.71
C GLU A 179 -9.51 -11.60 9.39
N LYS A 180 -10.20 -12.00 8.32
CA LYS A 180 -10.06 -11.36 6.99
C LYS A 180 -10.48 -9.89 7.02
N SER A 181 -11.59 -9.55 7.67
CA SER A 181 -12.06 -8.16 7.82
C SER A 181 -11.09 -7.32 8.63
N ASP A 182 -10.54 -7.87 9.72
CA ASP A 182 -9.53 -7.19 10.56
C ASP A 182 -8.24 -6.96 9.77
N ALA A 183 -7.74 -7.96 9.05
CA ALA A 183 -6.58 -7.84 8.19
C ALA A 183 -6.77 -6.75 7.13
N LEU A 184 -7.91 -6.72 6.44
CA LEU A 184 -8.23 -5.71 5.43
C LEU A 184 -8.31 -4.29 6.03
N THR A 185 -8.93 -4.15 7.20
CA THR A 185 -9.08 -2.85 7.88
C THR A 185 -7.74 -2.34 8.37
N THR A 186 -6.94 -3.20 8.98
CA THR A 186 -5.59 -2.87 9.47
C THR A 186 -4.69 -2.46 8.30
N THR A 187 -4.68 -3.25 7.22
CA THR A 187 -3.92 -2.93 6.01
C THR A 187 -4.33 -1.59 5.41
N SER A 188 -5.63 -1.36 5.22
CA SER A 188 -6.12 -0.10 4.67
C SER A 188 -5.70 1.10 5.52
N THR A 189 -5.83 0.99 6.83
CA THR A 189 -5.44 2.06 7.78
C THR A 189 -3.94 2.31 7.72
N THR A 190 -3.12 1.26 7.70
CA THR A 190 -1.66 1.35 7.65
C THR A 190 -1.18 1.97 6.34
N VAL A 191 -1.77 1.58 5.20
CA VAL A 191 -1.44 2.15 3.88
C VAL A 191 -1.82 3.63 3.82
N ILE A 192 -3.02 4.00 4.27
CA ILE A 192 -3.45 5.41 4.29
C ILE A 192 -2.53 6.23 5.21
N PHE A 193 -2.23 5.74 6.40
CA PHE A 193 -1.34 6.41 7.34
C PHE A 193 0.06 6.61 6.75
N SER A 194 0.64 5.57 6.15
CA SER A 194 1.96 5.67 5.52
C SER A 194 1.99 6.65 4.34
N ALA A 195 0.92 6.71 3.54
CA ALA A 195 0.77 7.67 2.47
C ALA A 195 0.70 9.12 3.00
N VAL A 196 -0.06 9.37 4.06
CA VAL A 196 -0.15 10.69 4.72
C VAL A 196 1.20 11.12 5.28
N VAL A 197 1.92 10.21 5.97
CA VAL A 197 3.26 10.49 6.50
C VAL A 197 4.25 10.82 5.38
N THR A 198 4.22 10.05 4.29
CA THR A 198 5.10 10.29 3.12
C THR A 198 4.80 11.64 2.47
N LEU A 199 3.53 11.99 2.32
CA LEU A 199 3.11 13.28 1.77
C LEU A 199 3.55 14.45 2.67
N ALA A 200 3.31 14.33 3.98
CA ALA A 200 3.72 15.34 4.96
C ALA A 200 5.24 15.54 4.98
N ALA A 201 6.01 14.45 4.94
CA ALA A 201 7.47 14.50 4.84
C ALA A 201 7.92 15.20 3.55
N SER A 202 7.31 14.87 2.41
CA SER A 202 7.62 15.48 1.10
C SER A 202 7.35 16.99 1.11
N ILE A 203 6.21 17.41 1.65
CA ILE A 203 5.85 18.83 1.80
C ILE A 203 6.85 19.53 2.74
N GLY A 204 7.19 18.91 3.87
CA GLY A 204 8.18 19.45 4.81
C GLY A 204 9.54 19.64 4.15
N PHE A 205 10.05 18.67 3.42
CA PHE A 205 11.30 18.78 2.67
C PHE A 205 11.24 19.83 1.57
N PHE A 206 10.12 19.96 0.86
CA PHE A 206 9.93 20.99 -0.15
C PHE A 206 10.07 22.40 0.46
N PHE A 207 9.38 22.68 1.56
CA PHE A 207 9.49 23.98 2.23
C PHE A 207 10.89 24.22 2.82
N TRP A 208 11.51 23.21 3.40
CA TRP A 208 12.86 23.29 3.92
C TRP A 208 13.89 23.61 2.84
N LEU A 209 13.86 22.91 1.70
CA LEU A 209 14.76 23.16 0.55
C LEU A 209 14.50 24.54 -0.07
N SER A 210 13.23 24.89 -0.27
CA SER A 210 12.85 26.20 -0.81
C SER A 210 13.40 27.35 0.04
N ARG A 211 13.31 27.23 1.37
CA ARG A 211 13.83 28.26 2.29
C ARG A 211 15.35 28.19 2.44
N SER A 212 15.95 27.02 2.35
CA SER A 212 17.39 26.82 2.58
C SER A 212 18.25 27.12 1.35
N ILE A 213 17.69 26.93 0.14
CA ILE A 213 18.40 27.06 -1.14
C ILE A 213 17.69 28.06 -2.05
N GLY A 214 16.41 27.87 -2.32
CA GLY A 214 15.68 28.66 -3.31
C GLY A 214 15.54 30.14 -2.96
N ALA A 215 15.18 30.46 -1.72
CA ALA A 215 15.01 31.83 -1.27
C ALA A 215 16.37 32.60 -1.24
N PRO A 216 17.47 32.04 -0.71
CA PRO A 216 18.77 32.69 -0.77
C PRO A 216 19.29 32.95 -2.19
N ILE A 217 19.13 32.01 -3.11
CA ILE A 217 19.53 32.19 -4.52
C ILE A 217 18.75 33.34 -5.15
N ARG A 218 17.41 33.37 -4.98
CA ARG A 218 16.60 34.49 -5.49
C ARG A 218 17.02 35.86 -4.91
N SER A 219 17.35 35.87 -3.64
CA SER A 219 17.82 37.10 -2.97
C SER A 219 19.14 37.57 -3.56
N ILE A 220 20.15 36.70 -3.74
CA ILE A 220 21.43 37.04 -4.35
C ILE A 220 21.24 37.50 -5.80
N THR A 221 20.38 36.84 -6.57
CA THR A 221 20.05 37.27 -7.94
C THR A 221 19.41 38.64 -7.96
N GLY A 222 18.51 38.95 -7.04
CA GLY A 222 17.91 40.27 -6.88
C GLY A 222 18.92 41.34 -6.56
N THR A 223 19.84 41.04 -5.61
CA THR A 223 20.95 41.94 -5.27
C THR A 223 21.87 42.18 -6.47
N MET A 224 22.18 41.16 -7.24
CA MET A 224 23.01 41.30 -8.44
C MET A 224 22.33 42.16 -9.52
N ASN A 225 21.02 42.05 -9.71
CA ASN A 225 20.28 42.91 -10.63
C ASN A 225 20.28 44.39 -10.20
N GLN A 226 20.13 44.66 -8.91
CA GLN A 226 20.18 46.00 -8.37
C GLN A 226 21.58 46.61 -8.53
N LEU A 227 22.63 45.82 -8.27
CA LEU A 227 23.99 46.20 -8.47
C LEU A 227 24.29 46.54 -9.96
N ALA A 228 23.80 45.73 -10.88
CA ALA A 228 23.88 45.95 -12.33
C ALA A 228 23.10 47.21 -12.75
N GLY A 229 22.04 47.56 -12.03
CA GLY A 229 21.29 48.83 -12.19
C GLY A 229 22.00 50.08 -11.64
N GLY A 230 23.19 49.93 -11.03
CA GLY A 230 24.00 51.04 -10.53
C GLY A 230 23.83 51.35 -9.04
N ASP A 231 23.01 50.59 -8.29
CA ASP A 231 22.88 50.76 -6.86
C ASP A 231 24.03 50.09 -6.13
N MET A 232 25.07 50.91 -5.80
CA MET A 232 26.28 50.46 -5.12
C MET A 232 26.14 50.44 -3.59
N THR A 233 24.98 50.84 -3.04
CA THR A 233 24.81 50.99 -1.58
C THR A 233 24.26 49.74 -0.94
N ILE A 234 23.91 48.70 -1.77
CA ILE A 234 23.25 47.48 -1.33
C ILE A 234 24.16 46.64 -0.46
N GLU A 235 23.60 46.13 0.62
CA GLU A 235 24.21 45.10 1.46
C GLU A 235 24.02 43.73 0.83
N ILE A 236 25.06 42.91 0.73
CA ILE A 236 25.03 41.60 0.12
C ILE A 236 24.65 40.57 1.17
N PRO A 237 23.43 39.97 1.05
CA PRO A 237 22.96 39.01 2.04
C PRO A 237 23.72 37.69 1.94
N PHE A 238 23.76 36.94 3.04
CA PHE A 238 24.31 35.57 3.12
C PHE A 238 25.83 35.42 2.96
N ALA A 239 26.63 36.48 2.90
CA ALA A 239 28.10 36.43 2.81
C ALA A 239 28.74 35.63 3.96
N GLY A 240 28.11 35.61 5.16
CA GLY A 240 28.56 34.85 6.33
C GLY A 240 28.29 33.33 6.28
N ARG A 241 27.59 32.80 5.28
CA ARG A 241 27.34 31.35 5.15
C ARG A 241 28.62 30.61 4.69
N ARG A 242 28.70 29.32 5.11
CA ARG A 242 29.86 28.46 4.81
C ARG A 242 29.60 27.44 3.73
N ASP A 243 28.46 27.53 3.01
CA ASP A 243 28.05 26.69 1.91
C ASP A 243 28.25 27.39 0.54
N GLU A 244 27.81 26.76 -0.55
CA GLU A 244 27.92 27.27 -1.92
C GLU A 244 27.17 28.60 -2.09
N VAL A 245 26.07 28.80 -1.40
CA VAL A 245 25.33 30.07 -1.40
C VAL A 245 26.17 31.19 -0.78
N GLY A 246 26.88 30.91 0.30
CA GLY A 246 27.84 31.88 0.89
C GLY A 246 29.01 32.18 -0.04
N ASN A 247 29.49 31.18 -0.79
CA ASN A 247 30.53 31.40 -1.81
C ASN A 247 30.03 32.35 -2.91
N MET A 248 28.80 32.14 -3.40
CA MET A 248 28.17 33.04 -4.38
C MET A 248 28.02 34.46 -3.83
N ALA A 249 27.55 34.61 -2.59
CA ALA A 249 27.38 35.90 -1.96
C ALA A 249 28.72 36.67 -1.85
N ARG A 250 29.80 35.99 -1.43
CA ARG A 250 31.15 36.61 -1.37
C ARG A 250 31.69 36.97 -2.75
N ALA A 251 31.43 36.17 -3.79
CA ALA A 251 31.80 36.52 -5.15
C ALA A 251 31.11 37.80 -5.63
N VAL A 252 29.80 37.93 -5.32
CA VAL A 252 29.04 39.15 -5.61
C VAL A 252 29.56 40.33 -4.81
N GLU A 253 30.01 40.14 -3.57
CA GLU A 253 30.65 41.19 -2.75
C GLU A 253 31.95 41.71 -3.36
N VAL A 254 32.82 40.81 -3.83
CA VAL A 254 34.04 41.19 -4.55
C VAL A 254 33.71 41.95 -5.84
N PHE A 255 32.67 41.50 -6.57
CA PHE A 255 32.21 42.19 -7.77
C PHE A 255 31.71 43.62 -7.46
N ALA A 256 30.92 43.78 -6.38
CA ALA A 256 30.44 45.09 -5.93
C ALA A 256 31.59 46.03 -5.55
N GLN A 257 32.60 45.51 -4.84
CA GLN A 257 33.80 46.28 -4.49
C GLN A 257 34.57 46.77 -5.71
N ASN A 258 34.73 45.87 -6.72
CA ASN A 258 35.38 46.24 -7.98
C ASN A 258 34.60 47.31 -8.75
N MET A 259 33.27 47.21 -8.79
CA MET A 259 32.42 48.24 -9.42
C MET A 259 32.52 49.58 -8.71
N ARG A 260 32.47 49.61 -7.38
CA ARG A 260 32.67 50.84 -6.58
C ARG A 260 34.01 51.48 -6.91
N ARG A 261 35.09 50.69 -6.92
CA ARG A 261 36.45 51.19 -7.22
C ARG A 261 36.55 51.74 -8.65
N ASN A 262 35.93 51.05 -9.63
CA ASN A 262 35.88 51.57 -11.01
C ASN A 262 35.11 52.88 -11.09
N GLN A 263 34.03 53.04 -10.38
CA GLN A 263 33.25 54.26 -10.33
C GLN A 263 34.04 55.42 -9.66
N GLU A 264 34.79 55.12 -8.59
CA GLU A 264 35.71 56.08 -7.95
C GLU A 264 36.78 56.52 -8.90
N LEU A 265 37.45 55.60 -9.61
CA LEU A 265 38.51 55.91 -10.59
C LEU A 265 37.96 56.72 -11.77
N GLN A 266 36.75 56.45 -12.24
CA GLN A 266 36.10 57.26 -13.29
C GLN A 266 35.75 58.65 -12.80
N ALA A 267 35.29 58.81 -11.57
CA ALA A 267 34.98 60.07 -10.95
C ALA A 267 36.27 60.88 -10.76
N GLU A 268 37.38 60.26 -10.33
CA GLU A 268 38.70 60.89 -10.21
C GLU A 268 39.23 61.35 -11.57
N ALA A 269 39.19 60.49 -12.58
CA ALA A 269 39.62 60.82 -13.97
C ALA A 269 38.79 62.01 -14.53
N ALA A 270 37.45 62.01 -14.29
CA ALA A 270 36.60 63.11 -14.72
C ALA A 270 36.94 64.45 -13.98
N ARG A 271 37.30 64.38 -12.69
CA ARG A 271 37.76 65.57 -11.93
C ARG A 271 39.07 66.09 -12.46
N ASP A 272 40.04 65.19 -12.71
CA ASP A 272 41.34 65.55 -13.30
C ASP A 272 41.21 66.18 -14.67
N GLN A 273 40.34 65.62 -15.52
CA GLN A 273 40.05 66.18 -16.82
C GLN A 273 39.45 67.57 -16.73
N ALA A 274 38.42 67.74 -15.88
CA ALA A 274 37.83 69.09 -15.62
C ALA A 274 38.83 70.08 -15.05
N ALA A 275 39.78 69.64 -14.20
CA ALA A 275 40.85 70.48 -13.72
C ALA A 275 41.87 70.94 -14.79
N ARG A 276 42.19 70.01 -15.72
CA ARG A 276 43.03 70.29 -16.92
C ARG A 276 42.37 71.31 -17.84
N GLU A 277 41.06 71.13 -18.10
CA GLU A 277 40.29 72.02 -18.96
C GLU A 277 40.20 73.43 -18.37
N ARG A 278 39.96 73.54 -17.03
CA ARG A 278 40.00 74.84 -16.30
C ARG A 278 41.33 75.48 -16.46
N ARG A 279 42.48 74.83 -16.19
CA ARG A 279 43.83 75.39 -16.34
C ARG A 279 44.12 75.81 -17.77
N ALA A 280 43.69 74.97 -18.80
CA ALA A 280 43.85 75.37 -20.21
C ALA A 280 43.02 76.64 -20.54
N GLY A 281 41.85 76.79 -19.97
CA GLY A 281 40.99 77.98 -20.11
C GLY A 281 41.65 79.17 -19.46
N GLU A 282 42.20 79.05 -18.24
CA GLU A 282 42.91 80.12 -17.55
C GLU A 282 44.16 80.56 -18.34
N VAL A 283 44.99 79.64 -18.81
CA VAL A 283 46.15 79.93 -19.67
C VAL A 283 45.75 80.68 -20.94
N SER A 284 44.65 80.23 -21.62
CA SER A 284 44.12 80.85 -22.83
C SER A 284 43.64 82.30 -22.56
N GLN A 285 42.96 82.54 -21.41
CA GLN A 285 42.56 83.88 -20.97
C GLN A 285 43.74 84.75 -20.66
N LEU A 286 44.77 84.21 -20.00
CA LEU A 286 46.02 84.98 -19.72
C LEU A 286 46.75 85.30 -21.03
N ALA A 287 46.84 84.39 -21.95
CA ALA A 287 47.43 84.64 -23.29
C ALA A 287 46.69 85.76 -24.03
N GLN A 288 45.34 85.71 -24.03
CA GLN A 288 44.53 86.75 -24.69
C GLN A 288 44.70 88.15 -24.00
N ARG A 289 44.80 88.18 -22.67
CA ARG A 289 45.07 89.45 -21.94
C ARG A 289 46.47 89.97 -22.26
N PHE A 290 47.45 89.09 -22.29
CA PHE A 290 48.84 89.43 -22.67
C PHE A 290 48.90 89.95 -24.10
N ASP A 291 48.26 89.35 -25.08
CA ASP A 291 48.21 89.89 -26.44
C ASP A 291 47.50 91.22 -26.51
N HIS A 292 46.46 91.44 -25.75
CA HIS A 292 45.74 92.71 -25.69
C HIS A 292 46.58 93.82 -25.06
N ASP A 293 47.31 93.51 -23.94
CA ASP A 293 48.18 94.44 -23.27
C ASP A 293 49.39 94.78 -24.14
N ILE A 294 49.96 93.82 -24.89
CA ILE A 294 51.03 94.12 -25.85
C ILE A 294 50.55 94.99 -27.01
N GLU A 295 49.37 94.76 -27.58
CA GLU A 295 48.81 95.62 -28.60
C GLU A 295 48.56 97.06 -28.07
N ALA A 296 48.14 97.22 -26.84
CA ALA A 296 47.94 98.53 -26.21
C ALA A 296 49.25 99.26 -26.05
N ILE A 297 50.35 98.57 -25.66
CA ILE A 297 51.69 99.15 -25.54
C ILE A 297 52.28 99.49 -26.92
N LEU A 298 52.05 98.72 -27.95
CA LEU A 298 52.57 99.00 -29.29
C LEU A 298 51.83 100.11 -30.04
N ARG A 299 50.64 100.54 -29.57
CA ARG A 299 49.86 101.65 -30.11
C ARG A 299 50.07 103.01 -29.36
N ALA A 300 50.77 103.00 -28.24
CA ALA A 300 51.14 104.19 -27.45
C ALA A 300 52.55 104.68 -27.87
#